data_04b0f44a553d16dc78b73bb5ee8b3eec
#
_entry.id   04b0f44a553d16dc78b73bb5ee8b3eec
#
_cell.length_a   1.000
_cell.length_b   1.000
_cell.length_c   1.000
_cell.angle_alpha   90.00
_cell.angle_beta   90.00
_cell.angle_gamma   90.00
#
_symmetry.space_group_name_H-M   'P 1'
#
loop_
_entity.id
_entity.type
_entity.pdbx_description
1 polymer ?
#
loop_
_entity_poly.entity_id
_entity_poly.type
_entity_poly.pdbx_seq_one_letter_code
_entity_poly.pdbx_strand_id
1 'polypeptide(L)'
;MKIANYQTGVVSVPREEGPLTGGVGSQAEFVTIKIRTDNGIEGIGYSGFASSLMLKALKASVDALLEQLIGEDPRNNERINEHLRIIAGGGAPSGLVTRAISGIDVALWDIKGKHSSQPIYKLLG
;
A
#
# COMPACT_ATOMS: atom_id res chain seq x y z
N MET A 1 2.38 -10.15 17.61
CA MET A 1 1.86 -10.07 16.24
C MET A 1 2.95 -9.54 15.33
N LYS A 2 3.25 -10.27 14.28
CA LYS A 2 4.32 -9.94 13.35
C LYS A 2 3.84 -10.15 11.91
N ILE A 3 4.36 -9.38 10.98
CA ILE A 3 4.14 -9.60 9.54
C ILE A 3 4.81 -10.92 9.16
N ALA A 4 4.00 -11.89 8.70
CA ALA A 4 4.46 -13.22 8.33
C ALA A 4 4.73 -13.34 6.84
N ASN A 5 3.85 -12.76 6.00
CA ASN A 5 4.00 -12.75 4.55
C ASN A 5 3.20 -11.61 3.92
N TYR A 6 3.40 -11.42 2.62
CA TYR A 6 2.64 -10.47 1.82
C TYR A 6 2.34 -11.04 0.44
N GLN A 7 1.36 -10.44 -0.22
CA GLN A 7 1.01 -10.72 -1.61
C GLN A 7 0.71 -9.39 -2.31
N THR A 8 1.25 -9.20 -3.49
CA THR A 8 0.95 -8.05 -4.34
C THR A 8 0.44 -8.49 -5.70
N GLY A 9 -0.38 -7.65 -6.30
CA GLY A 9 -0.92 -7.90 -7.63
C GLY A 9 -1.19 -6.60 -8.36
N VAL A 10 -1.42 -6.70 -9.67
CA VAL A 10 -1.89 -5.58 -10.48
C VAL A 10 -3.33 -5.86 -10.88
N VAL A 11 -4.21 -4.91 -10.68
CA VAL A 11 -5.62 -4.98 -11.09
C VAL A 11 -5.95 -3.80 -11.98
N SER A 12 -6.79 -4.06 -12.97
CA SER A 12 -7.32 -3.07 -13.89
C SER A 12 -8.83 -2.95 -13.67
N VAL A 13 -9.29 -1.73 -13.43
CA VAL A 13 -10.70 -1.43 -13.19
C VAL A 13 -11.21 -0.53 -14.31
N PRO A 14 -12.29 -0.90 -15.02
CA PRO A 14 -12.90 -0.02 -16.01
C PRO A 14 -13.30 1.30 -15.36
N ARG A 15 -12.96 2.41 -16.01
CA ARG A 15 -13.50 3.72 -15.63
C ARG A 15 -14.82 3.94 -16.36
N GLU A 16 -15.85 4.39 -15.65
CA GLU A 16 -17.03 4.93 -16.29
C GLU A 16 -16.66 6.21 -17.05
N GLU A 17 -17.19 6.35 -18.25
CA GLU A 17 -17.04 7.57 -19.03
C GLU A 17 -17.76 8.71 -18.31
N GLY A 18 -17.04 9.74 -17.98
CA GLY A 18 -17.58 10.94 -17.35
C GLY A 18 -17.10 12.22 -18.04
N PRO A 19 -17.81 13.33 -17.93
CA PRO A 19 -17.48 14.59 -18.58
C PRO A 19 -16.09 15.15 -18.18
N LEU A 20 -15.51 14.68 -17.09
CA LEU A 20 -14.18 15.08 -16.62
C LEU A 20 -13.05 14.19 -17.12
N THR A 21 -13.32 13.09 -17.79
CA THR A 21 -12.31 12.12 -18.26
C THR A 21 -11.92 12.25 -19.72
N GLY A 22 -12.46 13.25 -20.43
CA GLY A 22 -12.08 13.53 -21.83
C GLY A 22 -12.46 12.46 -22.85
N GLY A 23 -13.43 11.58 -22.53
CA GLY A 23 -14.02 10.66 -23.52
C GLY A 23 -13.17 9.47 -23.96
N VAL A 24 -12.05 9.21 -23.31
CA VAL A 24 -11.24 8.01 -23.59
C VAL A 24 -11.55 6.99 -22.50
N GLY A 25 -12.13 5.86 -22.85
CA GLY A 25 -12.34 4.72 -21.93
C GLY A 25 -11.00 4.24 -21.38
N SER A 26 -10.54 4.89 -20.33
CA SER A 26 -9.28 4.56 -19.67
C SER A 26 -9.56 3.62 -18.51
N GLN A 27 -8.81 2.54 -18.44
CA GLN A 27 -8.78 1.69 -17.27
C GLN A 27 -7.97 2.37 -16.16
N ALA A 28 -8.45 2.26 -14.93
CA ALA A 28 -7.66 2.62 -13.76
C ALA A 28 -6.91 1.38 -13.29
N GLU A 29 -5.60 1.48 -13.21
CA GLU A 29 -4.74 0.36 -12.79
C GLU A 29 -4.13 0.64 -11.42
N PHE A 30 -4.10 -0.40 -10.59
CA PHE A 30 -3.62 -0.32 -9.22
C PHE A 30 -2.73 -1.51 -8.89
N VAL A 31 -1.74 -1.26 -8.04
CA VAL A 31 -1.03 -2.30 -7.29
C VAL A 31 -1.83 -2.58 -6.04
N THR A 32 -2.29 -3.80 -5.88
CA THR A 32 -2.95 -4.28 -4.66
C THR A 32 -1.92 -4.87 -3.71
N ILE A 33 -2.12 -4.65 -2.42
CA ILE A 33 -1.23 -5.07 -1.35
C ILE A 33 -2.06 -5.82 -0.32
N LYS A 34 -1.63 -7.03 0.01
CA LYS A 34 -2.16 -7.82 1.11
C LYS A 34 -1.02 -8.18 2.04
N ILE A 35 -1.13 -7.82 3.31
CA ILE A 35 -0.17 -8.16 4.36
C ILE A 35 -0.85 -9.12 5.32
N ARG A 36 -0.19 -10.23 5.64
CA ARG A 36 -0.71 -11.22 6.58
C ARG A 36 0.21 -11.32 7.79
N THR A 37 -0.40 -11.32 8.97
CA THR A 37 0.27 -11.49 10.25
C THR A 37 0.32 -12.96 10.68
N ASP A 38 1.24 -13.26 11.60
CA ASP A 38 1.42 -14.60 12.20
C ASP A 38 0.19 -15.10 12.99
N ASN A 39 -0.67 -14.20 13.45
CA ASN A 39 -1.94 -14.53 14.09
C ASN A 39 -3.17 -14.49 13.14
N GLY A 40 -2.93 -14.41 11.82
CA GLY A 40 -3.95 -14.59 10.79
C GLY A 40 -4.73 -13.33 10.40
N ILE A 41 -4.40 -12.15 10.93
CA ILE A 41 -5.03 -10.90 10.49
C ILE A 41 -4.45 -10.52 9.11
N GLU A 42 -5.34 -10.19 8.17
CA GLU A 42 -4.96 -9.66 6.87
C GLU A 42 -5.30 -8.18 6.76
N GLY A 43 -4.33 -7.38 6.32
CA GLY A 43 -4.52 -5.98 5.94
C GLY A 43 -4.46 -5.81 4.43
N ILE A 44 -5.32 -4.95 3.92
CA ILE A 44 -5.43 -4.66 2.49
C ILE A 44 -5.12 -3.19 2.24
N GLY A 45 -4.24 -2.95 1.28
CA GLY A 45 -3.94 -1.63 0.77
C GLY A 45 -3.86 -1.63 -0.75
N TYR A 46 -3.76 -0.47 -1.30
CA TYR A 46 -3.53 -0.31 -2.73
C TYR A 46 -2.80 1.00 -3.02
N SER A 47 -2.13 1.02 -4.16
CA SER A 47 -1.52 2.24 -4.69
C SER A 47 -1.70 2.28 -6.20
N GLY A 48 -1.93 3.44 -6.74
CA GLY A 48 -2.17 3.63 -8.17
C GLY A 48 -1.31 4.72 -8.77
N PHE A 49 -1.22 4.67 -10.10
CA PHE A 49 -0.61 5.71 -10.92
C PHE A 49 -1.55 6.10 -12.06
N ALA A 50 -1.45 7.34 -12.51
CA ALA A 50 -2.19 7.79 -13.68
C ALA A 50 -1.72 7.11 -14.98
N SER A 51 -0.49 6.57 -15.00
CA SER A 51 0.11 5.92 -16.17
C SER A 51 0.39 4.44 -15.88
N SER A 52 -0.14 3.55 -16.71
CA SER A 52 0.15 2.10 -16.69
C SER A 52 1.64 1.78 -16.91
N LEU A 53 2.36 2.66 -17.60
CA LEU A 53 3.80 2.51 -17.85
C LEU A 53 4.60 2.37 -16.55
N MET A 54 4.22 3.12 -15.51
CA MET A 54 4.94 3.14 -14.24
C MET A 54 4.47 2.08 -13.24
N LEU A 55 3.44 1.32 -13.58
CA LEU A 55 2.82 0.38 -12.65
C LEU A 55 3.74 -0.78 -12.26
N LYS A 56 4.54 -1.29 -13.21
CA LYS A 56 5.54 -2.33 -12.95
C LYS A 56 6.62 -1.84 -11.98
N ALA A 57 7.08 -0.61 -12.16
CA ALA A 57 8.07 0.00 -11.27
C ALA A 57 7.48 0.26 -9.88
N LEU A 58 6.23 0.68 -9.81
CA LEU A 58 5.51 0.84 -8.54
C LEU A 58 5.39 -0.50 -7.80
N LYS A 59 4.97 -1.56 -8.51
CA LYS A 59 4.86 -2.90 -7.90
C LYS A 59 6.22 -3.39 -7.40
N ALA A 60 7.27 -3.27 -8.18
CA ALA A 60 8.63 -3.65 -7.77
C ALA A 60 9.09 -2.89 -6.52
N SER A 61 8.77 -1.59 -6.43
CA SER A 61 9.07 -0.77 -5.25
C SER A 61 8.29 -1.24 -4.03
N VAL A 62 7.01 -1.56 -4.19
CA VAL A 62 6.16 -2.10 -3.12
C VAL A 62 6.73 -3.43 -2.62
N ASP A 63 7.07 -4.36 -3.51
CA ASP A 63 7.62 -5.67 -3.15
C ASP A 63 8.94 -5.52 -2.38
N ALA A 64 9.87 -4.70 -2.88
CA ALA A 64 11.16 -4.46 -2.24
C ALA A 64 11.02 -3.88 -0.81
N LEU A 65 10.07 -2.98 -0.61
CA LEU A 65 9.81 -2.39 0.70
C LEU A 65 9.12 -3.37 1.65
N LEU A 66 8.18 -4.18 1.15
CA LEU A 66 7.47 -5.18 1.97
C LEU A 66 8.39 -6.29 2.48
N GLU A 67 9.39 -6.70 1.70
CA GLU A 67 10.41 -7.66 2.15
C GLU A 67 11.13 -7.21 3.42
N GLN A 68 11.34 -5.90 3.59
CA GLN A 68 11.99 -5.33 4.76
C GLN A 68 11.11 -5.32 6.01
N LEU A 69 9.82 -5.62 5.85
CA LEU A 69 8.84 -5.60 6.94
C LEU A 69 8.54 -6.98 7.51
N ILE A 70 9.04 -8.05 6.92
CA ILE A 70 8.84 -9.40 7.45
C ILE A 70 9.42 -9.49 8.86
N GLY A 71 8.60 -9.94 9.80
CA GLY A 71 8.95 -10.02 11.23
C GLY A 71 8.71 -8.75 12.04
N GLU A 72 8.38 -7.63 11.42
CA GLU A 72 8.03 -6.38 12.08
C GLU A 72 6.61 -6.44 12.70
N ASP A 73 6.37 -5.65 13.73
CA ASP A 73 5.03 -5.48 14.30
C ASP A 73 4.24 -4.44 13.50
N PRO A 74 3.17 -4.85 12.79
CA PRO A 74 2.43 -3.95 11.91
C PRO A 74 1.66 -2.84 12.65
N ARG A 75 1.56 -2.90 13.98
CA ARG A 75 0.89 -1.84 14.77
C ARG A 75 1.74 -0.57 14.92
N ASN A 76 3.03 -0.68 14.66
CA ASN A 76 3.98 0.43 14.76
C ASN A 76 4.06 1.23 13.46
N ASN A 77 2.93 1.70 12.95
CA ASN A 77 2.83 2.38 11.64
C ASN A 77 3.84 3.52 11.48
N GLU A 78 3.95 4.40 12.45
CA GLU A 78 4.85 5.57 12.40
C GLU A 78 6.32 5.13 12.27
N ARG A 79 6.74 4.18 13.11
CA ARG A 79 8.11 3.64 13.07
C ARG A 79 8.39 2.92 11.74
N ILE A 80 7.43 2.16 11.23
CA ILE A 80 7.57 1.49 9.93
C ILE A 80 7.69 2.52 8.81
N ASN A 81 6.84 3.54 8.81
CA ASN A 81 6.91 4.61 7.81
C ASN A 81 8.26 5.33 7.82
N GLU A 82 8.76 5.67 8.99
CA GLU A 82 10.08 6.29 9.14
C GLU A 82 11.19 5.37 8.63
N HIS A 83 11.16 4.10 9.03
CA HIS A 83 12.11 3.09 8.57
C HIS A 83 12.11 2.95 7.04
N LEU A 84 10.92 2.82 6.42
CA LEU A 84 10.79 2.71 4.97
C LEU A 84 11.33 3.94 4.24
N ARG A 85 11.12 5.14 4.78
CA ARG A 85 11.69 6.39 4.22
C ARG A 85 13.21 6.39 4.28
N ILE A 86 13.78 5.94 5.38
CA ILE A 86 15.23 5.89 5.57
C ILE A 86 15.87 4.91 4.60
N ILE A 87 15.37 3.68 4.52
CA ILE A 87 15.96 2.65 3.63
C ILE A 87 15.73 2.95 2.14
N ALA A 88 14.68 3.67 1.80
CA ALA A 88 14.44 4.11 0.44
C ALA A 88 15.42 5.22 -0.02
N GLY A 89 16.12 5.84 0.92
CA GLY A 89 17.17 6.82 0.63
C GLY A 89 16.68 7.99 -0.21
N GLY A 90 17.43 8.30 -1.27
CA GLY A 90 17.11 9.40 -2.19
C GLY A 90 15.80 9.24 -2.99
N GLY A 91 15.16 8.08 -2.94
CA GLY A 91 13.84 7.85 -3.55
C GLY A 91 12.67 8.45 -2.76
N ALA A 92 12.88 8.79 -1.51
CA ALA A 92 11.94 9.54 -0.68
C ALA A 92 12.39 11.02 -0.59
N PRO A 93 11.51 11.98 -0.38
CA PRO A 93 10.12 11.92 0.09
C PRO A 93 9.03 12.04 -1.00
N SER A 94 9.33 11.90 -2.26
CA SER A 94 8.35 12.12 -3.32
C SER A 94 8.33 11.02 -4.40
N GLY A 95 7.34 11.08 -5.28
CA GLY A 95 7.25 10.22 -6.46
C GLY A 95 6.86 8.78 -6.15
N LEU A 96 7.49 7.84 -6.88
CA LEU A 96 7.15 6.42 -6.89
C LEU A 96 7.24 5.77 -5.52
N VAL A 97 8.32 6.03 -4.80
CA VAL A 97 8.59 5.44 -3.48
C VAL A 97 7.57 5.88 -2.45
N THR A 98 7.22 7.16 -2.43
CA THR A 98 6.18 7.68 -1.52
C THR A 98 4.83 7.03 -1.79
N ARG A 99 4.49 6.78 -3.07
CA ARG A 99 3.28 6.06 -3.43
C ARG A 99 3.30 4.61 -2.96
N ALA A 100 4.45 3.94 -3.06
CA ALA A 100 4.62 2.58 -2.55
C ALA A 100 4.41 2.54 -1.02
N ILE A 101 5.08 3.43 -0.29
CA ILE A 101 4.95 3.54 1.17
C ILE A 101 3.49 3.84 1.57
N SER A 102 2.80 4.74 0.85
CA SER A 102 1.40 5.08 1.13
C SER A 102 0.48 3.87 1.00
N GLY A 103 0.65 3.04 -0.05
CA GLY A 103 -0.15 1.81 -0.20
C GLY A 103 0.11 0.79 0.92
N ILE A 104 1.35 0.66 1.36
CA ILE A 104 1.74 -0.18 2.50
C ILE A 104 1.11 0.35 3.80
N ASP A 105 1.16 1.65 4.03
CA ASP A 105 0.59 2.29 5.22
C ASP A 105 -0.91 2.05 5.34
N VAL A 106 -1.65 2.13 4.24
CA VAL A 106 -3.09 1.78 4.22
C VAL A 106 -3.32 0.35 4.70
N ALA A 107 -2.51 -0.63 4.23
CA ALA A 107 -2.62 -2.02 4.68
C ALA A 107 -2.28 -2.20 6.17
N LEU A 108 -1.31 -1.46 6.68
CA LEU A 108 -0.95 -1.48 8.11
C LEU A 108 -2.07 -0.89 8.98
N TRP A 109 -2.68 0.21 8.56
CA TRP A 109 -3.84 0.78 9.25
C TRP A 109 -5.04 -0.16 9.24
N ASP A 110 -5.27 -0.91 8.15
CA ASP A 110 -6.33 -1.91 8.08
C ASP A 110 -6.08 -3.05 9.09
N ILE A 111 -4.84 -3.53 9.24
CA ILE A 111 -4.46 -4.49 10.29
C ILE A 111 -4.74 -3.91 11.67
N LYS A 112 -4.33 -2.67 11.93
CA LYS A 112 -4.51 -2.00 13.23
C LYS A 112 -5.98 -1.85 13.60
N GLY A 113 -6.82 -1.46 12.63
CA GLY A 113 -8.27 -1.38 12.81
C GLY A 113 -8.90 -2.73 13.15
N LYS A 114 -8.55 -3.78 12.39
CA LYS A 114 -9.01 -5.15 12.61
C LYS A 114 -8.56 -5.71 13.97
N HIS A 115 -7.29 -5.50 14.30
CA HIS A 115 -6.73 -5.94 15.59
C HIS A 115 -7.44 -5.27 16.79
N SER A 116 -7.76 -4.00 16.67
CA SER A 116 -8.43 -3.23 17.71
C SER A 116 -9.95 -3.39 17.70
N SER A 117 -10.51 -4.11 16.72
CA SER A 117 -11.96 -4.21 16.48
C SER A 117 -12.63 -2.83 16.39
N GLN A 118 -11.93 -1.87 15.79
CA GLN A 118 -12.38 -0.49 15.64
C GLN A 118 -12.20 0.02 14.21
N PRO A 119 -13.12 0.82 13.71
CA PRO A 119 -12.93 1.48 12.43
C PRO A 119 -11.81 2.52 12.52
N ILE A 120 -11.06 2.67 11.43
CA ILE A 120 -9.86 3.53 11.38
C ILE A 120 -10.16 4.97 11.79
N TYR A 121 -11.32 5.52 11.39
CA TYR A 121 -11.68 6.90 11.74
C TYR A 121 -11.75 7.14 13.25
N LYS A 122 -12.10 6.11 14.05
CA LYS A 122 -12.09 6.21 15.51
C LYS A 122 -10.69 6.12 16.12
N LEU A 123 -9.77 5.46 15.42
CA LEU A 123 -8.37 5.36 15.86
C LEU A 123 -7.57 6.63 15.55
N LEU A 124 -8.03 7.40 14.56
CA LEU A 124 -7.40 8.66 14.16
C LEU A 124 -7.91 9.88 14.96
N GLY A 125 -9.04 9.78 15.63
CA GLY A 125 -9.64 10.86 16.43
C GLY A 125 -10.75 11.62 15.72
#